data_9e3c19a55178a87fc0420d6e383af956
#
_entry.id   9e3c19a55178a87fc0420d6e383af956
#
_cell.length_a   1.000
_cell.length_b   1.000
_cell.length_c   1.000
_cell.angle_alpha   90.00
_cell.angle_beta   90.00
_cell.angle_gamma   90.00
#
_symmetry.space_group_name_H-M   'P 1'
#
loop_
_entity.id
_entity.type
_entity.pdbx_description
1 polymer ?
#
loop_
_entity_poly.entity_id
_entity_poly.type
_entity_poly.pdbx_seq_one_letter_code
_entity_poly.pdbx_strand_id
1 'polypeptide(L)'
;MKKLALVLALSAALFADKTLVYEIPNMSCVSCYEVIVQTLGELKGVKNFEVNLEAKTAQIIAKDDLPQNAVVDALKKQGYQAVLKSEK
;
A
#
# COMPACT_ATOMS: atom_id res chain seq x y z
N MET A 1 20.64 -14.91 -27.05
CA MET A 1 21.21 -13.91 -26.16
C MET A 1 20.38 -12.65 -26.14
N LYS A 2 20.25 -12.00 -27.26
CA LYS A 2 19.47 -10.77 -27.31
C LYS A 2 18.02 -11.00 -26.93
N LYS A 3 17.50 -12.15 -27.27
CA LYS A 3 16.10 -12.50 -26.98
C LYS A 3 15.87 -12.62 -25.49
N LEU A 4 16.87 -13.08 -24.76
CA LEU A 4 16.75 -13.19 -23.31
C LEU A 4 16.59 -11.83 -22.67
N ALA A 5 17.37 -10.86 -23.11
CA ALA A 5 17.26 -9.51 -22.58
C ALA A 5 15.89 -8.93 -22.83
N LEU A 6 15.35 -9.19 -24.00
CA LEU A 6 14.03 -8.71 -24.35
C LEU A 6 12.95 -9.31 -23.46
N VAL A 7 13.07 -10.60 -23.18
CA VAL A 7 12.11 -11.29 -22.32
C VAL A 7 12.16 -10.71 -20.90
N LEU A 8 13.35 -10.42 -20.42
CA LEU A 8 13.48 -9.84 -19.08
C LEU A 8 12.82 -8.48 -19.00
N ALA A 9 12.99 -7.66 -20.01
CA ALA A 9 12.37 -6.36 -20.04
C ALA A 9 10.85 -6.48 -20.01
N LEU A 10 10.34 -7.43 -20.75
CA LEU A 10 8.91 -7.66 -20.78
C LEU A 10 8.37 -8.11 -19.43
N SER A 11 9.11 -8.99 -18.77
CA SER A 11 8.72 -9.46 -17.45
C SER A 11 8.66 -8.31 -16.45
N ALA A 12 9.63 -7.42 -16.51
CA ALA A 12 9.64 -6.27 -15.61
C ALA A 12 8.41 -5.39 -15.82
N ALA A 13 8.00 -5.23 -17.06
CA ALA A 13 6.83 -4.43 -17.36
C ALA A 13 5.55 -5.05 -16.81
N LEU A 14 5.48 -6.38 -16.83
CA LEU A 14 4.29 -7.07 -16.36
C LEU A 14 4.12 -6.96 -14.85
N PHE A 15 5.19 -6.72 -14.11
CA PHE A 15 5.16 -6.64 -12.66
C PHE A 15 5.38 -5.21 -12.17
N ALA A 16 4.79 -4.27 -12.88
CA ALA A 16 4.89 -2.87 -12.50
C ALA A 16 3.94 -2.59 -11.33
N ASP A 17 4.44 -2.84 -10.13
CA ASP A 17 3.72 -2.51 -8.92
C ASP A 17 4.24 -1.19 -8.38
N LYS A 18 3.42 -0.54 -7.58
CA LYS A 18 3.84 0.70 -6.94
C LYS A 18 3.87 0.54 -5.44
N THR A 19 4.73 1.32 -4.79
CA THR A 19 4.85 1.34 -3.35
C THR A 19 4.33 2.67 -2.84
N LEU A 20 3.34 2.61 -1.96
CA LEU A 20 2.73 3.80 -1.37
C LEU A 20 3.04 3.81 0.11
N VAL A 21 3.48 4.95 0.61
CA VAL A 21 3.73 5.11 2.05
C VAL A 21 2.77 6.16 2.58
N TYR A 22 2.00 5.76 3.58
CA TYR A 22 1.02 6.63 4.22
C TYR A 22 1.38 6.87 5.67
N GLU A 23 1.06 8.06 6.15
CA GLU A 23 1.13 8.37 7.56
C GLU A 23 -0.28 8.37 8.14
N ILE A 24 -0.47 7.70 9.27
CA ILE A 24 -1.77 7.57 9.91
C ILE A 24 -1.64 8.12 11.32
N PRO A 25 -1.75 9.45 11.50
CA PRO A 25 -1.42 10.08 12.78
C PRO A 25 -2.25 9.62 13.96
N ASN A 26 -3.50 9.23 13.71
CA ASN A 26 -4.37 8.79 14.81
C ASN A 26 -4.32 7.29 15.07
N MET A 27 -3.35 6.58 14.48
CA MET A 27 -3.10 5.19 14.82
C MET A 27 -2.22 5.16 16.07
N SER A 28 -2.84 5.07 17.25
CA SER A 28 -2.10 5.21 18.50
C SER A 28 -2.34 4.05 19.46
N CYS A 29 -3.02 3.00 19.06
CA CYS A 29 -3.30 1.87 19.92
C CYS A 29 -3.21 0.56 19.16
N VAL A 30 -3.08 -0.55 19.89
CA VAL A 30 -2.96 -1.87 19.26
C VAL A 30 -4.22 -2.23 18.48
N SER A 31 -5.39 -1.92 19.03
CA SER A 31 -6.62 -2.20 18.30
C SER A 31 -6.75 -1.32 17.06
N CYS A 32 -6.20 -0.11 17.08
CA CYS A 32 -6.15 0.72 15.88
C CYS A 32 -5.30 0.05 14.82
N TYR A 33 -4.14 -0.46 15.21
CA TYR A 33 -3.24 -1.17 14.32
C TYR A 33 -3.97 -2.35 13.67
N GLU A 34 -4.70 -3.13 14.48
CA GLU A 34 -5.40 -4.30 13.98
C GLU A 34 -6.48 -3.94 12.97
N VAL A 35 -7.21 -2.85 13.21
CA VAL A 35 -8.23 -2.39 12.28
C VAL A 35 -7.60 -2.01 10.94
N ILE A 36 -6.47 -1.33 10.99
CA ILE A 36 -5.78 -0.90 9.77
C ILE A 36 -5.26 -2.10 9.01
N VAL A 37 -4.65 -3.06 9.70
CA VAL A 37 -4.16 -4.28 9.06
C VAL A 37 -5.31 -5.03 8.37
N GLN A 38 -6.43 -5.17 9.06
CA GLN A 38 -7.58 -5.85 8.49
C GLN A 38 -8.11 -5.10 7.27
N THR A 39 -8.22 -3.79 7.36
CA THR A 39 -8.73 -2.97 6.27
C THR A 39 -7.85 -3.12 5.03
N LEU A 40 -6.54 -3.03 5.21
CA LEU A 40 -5.62 -3.16 4.09
C LEU A 40 -5.63 -4.56 3.51
N GLY A 41 -5.78 -5.58 4.35
CA GLY A 41 -5.83 -6.95 3.89
C GLY A 41 -7.05 -7.27 3.05
N GLU A 42 -8.13 -6.53 3.24
CA GLU A 42 -9.36 -6.72 2.49
C GLU A 42 -9.47 -5.84 1.26
N LEU A 43 -8.57 -4.90 1.10
CA LEU A 43 -8.65 -3.94 0.01
C LEU A 43 -8.10 -4.55 -1.28
N LYS A 44 -8.95 -4.58 -2.31
CA LYS A 44 -8.55 -5.13 -3.60
C LYS A 44 -7.47 -4.25 -4.23
N GLY A 45 -6.50 -4.90 -4.83
CA GLY A 45 -5.40 -4.19 -5.45
C GLY A 45 -4.17 -4.07 -4.59
N VAL A 46 -4.29 -4.33 -3.29
CA VAL A 46 -3.15 -4.36 -2.38
C VAL A 46 -2.55 -5.76 -2.43
N LYS A 47 -1.27 -5.83 -2.80
CA LYS A 47 -0.57 -7.11 -2.87
C LYS A 47 0.10 -7.47 -1.57
N ASN A 48 0.67 -6.48 -0.91
CA ASN A 48 1.36 -6.69 0.35
C ASN A 48 1.38 -5.36 1.10
N PHE A 49 1.60 -5.43 2.39
CA PHE A 49 1.66 -4.20 3.18
C PHE A 49 2.37 -4.45 4.49
N GLU A 50 2.88 -3.39 5.07
CA GLU A 50 3.52 -3.43 6.37
C GLU A 50 3.09 -2.20 7.15
N VAL A 51 2.58 -2.40 8.36
CA VAL A 51 2.10 -1.32 9.20
C VAL A 51 3.02 -1.19 10.40
N ASN A 52 3.47 0.02 10.66
CA ASN A 52 4.36 0.31 11.78
C ASN A 52 3.63 1.19 12.78
N LEU A 53 3.29 0.62 13.93
CA LEU A 53 2.53 1.34 14.96
C LEU A 53 3.34 2.47 15.57
N GLU A 54 4.62 2.23 15.83
CA GLU A 54 5.47 3.23 16.44
C GLU A 54 5.65 4.45 15.55
N ALA A 55 5.90 4.22 14.28
CA ALA A 55 6.09 5.30 13.31
C ALA A 55 4.77 5.86 12.80
N LYS A 56 3.67 5.18 13.07
CA LYS A 56 2.33 5.54 12.59
C LYS A 56 2.29 5.62 11.07
N THR A 57 2.90 4.62 10.42
CA THR A 57 2.98 4.57 8.97
C THR A 57 2.49 3.24 8.44
N ALA A 58 2.10 3.24 7.17
CA ALA A 58 1.74 2.02 6.46
C ALA A 58 2.41 2.06 5.09
N GLN A 59 3.18 1.03 4.80
CA GLN A 59 3.80 0.88 3.49
C GLN A 59 3.02 -0.17 2.72
N ILE A 60 2.54 0.19 1.55
CA ILE A 60 1.64 -0.65 0.78
C ILE A 60 2.23 -0.90 -0.60
N ILE A 61 2.32 -2.19 -0.96
CA ILE A 61 2.70 -2.58 -2.31
C ILE A 61 1.42 -2.96 -3.03
N ALA A 62 1.10 -2.22 -4.07
CA ALA A 62 -0.18 -2.32 -4.74
C ALA A 62 0.00 -2.43 -6.23
N LYS A 63 -1.06 -2.89 -6.89
CA LYS A 63 -1.10 -2.87 -8.34
C LYS A 63 -1.04 -1.43 -8.84
N ASP A 64 -0.42 -1.27 -10.00
CA ASP A 64 -0.21 0.06 -10.57
C ASP A 64 -1.51 0.83 -10.78
N ASP A 65 -2.61 0.12 -11.01
CA ASP A 65 -3.89 0.75 -11.27
C ASP A 65 -4.71 1.06 -10.01
N LEU A 66 -4.19 0.76 -8.82
CA LEU A 66 -4.91 1.10 -7.60
C LEU A 66 -4.84 2.61 -7.36
N PRO A 67 -5.99 3.29 -7.25
CA PRO A 67 -5.98 4.73 -6.96
C PRO A 67 -5.43 5.01 -5.57
N GLN A 68 -4.69 6.10 -5.45
CA GLN A 68 -4.14 6.49 -4.15
C GLN A 68 -5.23 6.70 -3.11
N ASN A 69 -6.34 7.29 -3.52
CA ASN A 69 -7.42 7.60 -2.59
C ASN A 69 -8.23 6.38 -2.18
N ALA A 70 -8.05 5.23 -2.83
CA ALA A 70 -8.75 4.02 -2.41
C ALA A 70 -8.33 3.62 -1.01
N VAL A 71 -7.03 3.73 -0.71
CA VAL A 71 -6.51 3.44 0.62
C VAL A 71 -7.01 4.47 1.62
N VAL A 72 -6.94 5.74 1.26
CA VAL A 72 -7.38 6.83 2.13
C VAL A 72 -8.87 6.68 2.47
N ASP A 73 -9.69 6.40 1.47
CA ASP A 73 -11.13 6.26 1.67
C ASP A 73 -11.46 5.04 2.54
N ALA A 74 -10.76 3.93 2.31
CA ALA A 74 -10.99 2.71 3.08
C ALA A 74 -10.68 2.93 4.56
N LEU A 75 -9.58 3.60 4.85
CA LEU A 75 -9.20 3.89 6.24
C LEU A 75 -10.09 4.96 6.85
N LYS A 76 -10.53 5.92 6.06
CA LYS A 76 -11.43 6.95 6.54
C LYS A 76 -12.75 6.37 7.02
N LYS A 77 -13.25 5.36 6.32
CA LYS A 77 -14.49 4.69 6.73
C LYS A 77 -14.35 4.04 8.10
N GLN A 78 -13.13 3.68 8.47
CA GLN A 78 -12.86 3.08 9.76
C GLN A 78 -12.51 4.12 10.83
N GLY A 79 -12.51 5.40 10.45
CA GLY A 79 -12.21 6.47 11.40
C GLY A 79 -10.75 6.85 11.45
N TYR A 80 -9.95 6.45 10.47
CA TYR A 80 -8.52 6.73 10.46
C TYR A 80 -8.15 7.62 9.28
N GLN A 81 -7.32 8.61 9.57
CA GLN A 81 -6.88 9.55 8.55
C GLN A 81 -5.53 9.11 8.01
N ALA A 82 -5.44 8.92 6.72
CA ALA A 82 -4.22 8.50 6.06
C ALA A 82 -3.75 9.61 5.12
N VAL A 83 -2.47 9.94 5.22
CA VAL A 83 -1.85 10.97 4.39
C VAL A 83 -0.75 10.32 3.59
N LEU A 84 -0.80 10.45 2.28
CA LEU A 84 0.21 9.88 1.41
C LEU A 84 1.51 10.65 1.55
N LYS A 85 2.58 9.94 1.91
CA LYS A 85 3.89 10.56 2.10
C LYS A 85 4.78 10.36 0.89
N SER A 86 4.70 9.22 0.23
CA SER A 86 5.51 8.97 -0.96
C SER A 86 4.87 7.88 -1.82
N GLU A 87 5.23 7.91 -3.09
CA GLU A 87 4.80 6.90 -4.06
C GLU A 87 5.99 6.56 -4.95
N LYS A 88 6.27 5.28 -5.09
CA LYS A 88 7.37 4.82 -5.96
C LYS A 88 6.91 3.83 -6.98
#